data_8b629a744763cd8a34168e39cbe23100
#
_entry.id   8b629a744763cd8a34168e39cbe23100
#
_cell.length_a   1.000
_cell.length_b   1.000
_cell.length_c   1.000
_cell.angle_alpha   90.00
_cell.angle_beta   90.00
_cell.angle_gamma   90.00
#
_symmetry.space_group_name_H-M   'P 1'
#
loop_
_entity.id
_entity.type
_entity.pdbx_description
1 polymer ?
#
loop_
_entity_poly.entity_id
_entity_poly.type
_entity_poly.pdbx_seq_one_letter_code
_entity_poly.pdbx_strand_id
1 'polypeptide(L)'
;MIKYVITTFICIVIMSCNFFDKNTQKYRKIALEWHNRQIILPTRLPDKGICCDTLYPVLTTKKYKIFTYIDTLGCTACNFGALAWKQLIHEADSLNYDVAFLFYAHLKNYEEFETYLEINKFSYPIFYKGECNKQNKLPQHVFYQTFLLDENNKVLLIGKPTPGSNLWNLYKKIISQ
;
A
#
# COMPACT_ATOMS: atom_id res chain seq x y z
N MET A 1 23.94 43.60 9.65
CA MET A 1 22.74 42.75 9.86
C MET A 1 22.26 42.05 8.60
N ILE A 2 22.08 42.73 7.46
CA ILE A 2 21.57 42.12 6.21
C ILE A 2 22.44 40.95 5.71
N LYS A 3 23.77 41.01 5.79
CA LYS A 3 24.67 39.91 5.37
C LYS A 3 24.47 38.62 6.16
N TYR A 4 24.23 38.70 7.45
CA TYR A 4 24.00 37.51 8.30
C TYR A 4 22.62 36.86 8.01
N VAL A 5 21.61 37.68 7.72
CA VAL A 5 20.26 37.15 7.35
C VAL A 5 20.33 36.42 6.02
N ILE A 6 21.05 36.94 5.03
CA ILE A 6 21.21 36.29 3.72
C ILE A 6 21.99 34.98 3.85
N THR A 7 23.07 34.94 4.67
CA THR A 7 23.86 33.72 4.87
C THR A 7 23.05 32.63 5.58
N THR A 8 22.24 33.00 6.58
CA THR A 8 21.38 32.04 7.28
C THR A 8 20.29 31.47 6.36
N PHE A 9 19.71 32.31 5.49
CA PHE A 9 18.69 31.89 4.54
C PHE A 9 19.24 30.92 3.50
N ILE A 10 20.45 31.17 2.98
CA ILE A 10 21.14 30.29 2.04
C ILE A 10 21.45 28.92 2.68
N CYS A 11 21.91 28.89 3.94
CA CYS A 11 22.16 27.62 4.64
C CYS A 11 20.88 26.76 4.82
N ILE A 12 19.73 27.40 5.11
CA ILE A 12 18.45 26.72 5.27
C ILE A 12 18.00 26.09 3.93
N VAL A 13 18.17 26.80 2.81
CA VAL A 13 17.80 26.31 1.48
C VAL A 13 18.68 25.12 1.05
N ILE A 14 19.98 25.15 1.34
CA ILE A 14 20.90 24.04 1.01
C ILE A 14 20.60 22.80 1.86
N MET A 15 20.25 22.96 3.13
CA MET A 15 19.86 21.81 3.98
C MET A 15 18.55 21.16 3.55
N SER A 16 17.55 21.93 3.08
CA SER A 16 16.29 21.41 2.59
C SER A 16 16.45 20.61 1.28
N CYS A 17 17.30 21.04 0.37
CA CYS A 17 17.58 20.31 -0.87
C CYS A 17 18.25 18.95 -0.61
N ASN A 18 19.20 18.86 0.31
CA ASN A 18 19.89 17.61 0.63
C ASN A 18 18.97 16.58 1.31
N PHE A 19 18.00 17.04 2.10
CA PHE A 19 17.05 16.13 2.77
C PHE A 19 16.05 15.53 1.77
N PHE A 20 15.57 16.31 0.82
CA PHE A 20 14.67 15.84 -0.23
C PHE A 20 15.34 14.82 -1.14
N ASP A 21 16.59 15.02 -1.49
CA ASP A 21 17.36 14.10 -2.34
C ASP A 21 17.58 12.74 -1.68
N LYS A 22 17.92 12.68 -0.39
CA LYS A 22 18.12 11.41 0.35
C LYS A 22 16.87 10.55 0.40
N ASN A 23 15.69 11.13 0.62
CA ASN A 23 14.43 10.39 0.65
C ASN A 23 14.06 9.86 -0.75
N THR A 24 14.27 10.64 -1.78
CA THR A 24 14.05 10.25 -3.18
C THR A 24 14.98 9.10 -3.58
N GLN A 25 16.25 9.15 -3.21
CA GLN A 25 17.21 8.07 -3.47
C GLN A 25 16.85 6.79 -2.73
N LYS A 26 16.41 6.89 -1.46
CA LYS A 26 15.94 5.72 -0.68
C LYS A 26 14.72 5.08 -1.34
N TYR A 27 13.72 5.88 -1.74
CA TYR A 27 12.54 5.38 -2.44
C TYR A 27 12.93 4.70 -3.76
N ARG A 28 13.75 5.34 -4.57
CA ARG A 28 14.24 4.80 -5.84
C ARG A 28 14.95 3.46 -5.65
N LYS A 29 15.81 3.34 -4.65
CA LYS A 29 16.51 2.08 -4.33
C LYS A 29 15.52 0.96 -4.01
N ILE A 30 14.54 1.22 -3.13
CA ILE A 30 13.51 0.25 -2.76
C ILE A 30 12.65 -0.12 -3.98
N ALA A 31 12.24 0.86 -4.79
CA ALA A 31 11.45 0.62 -5.98
C ALA A 31 12.18 -0.28 -7.00
N LEU A 32 13.47 -0.03 -7.22
CA LEU A 32 14.31 -0.86 -8.11
C LEU A 32 14.53 -2.27 -7.56
N GLU A 33 14.71 -2.42 -6.23
CA GLU A 33 14.89 -3.72 -5.59
C GLU A 33 13.64 -4.60 -5.72
N TRP A 34 12.45 -3.97 -5.68
CA TRP A 34 11.18 -4.70 -5.69
C TRP A 34 10.58 -4.84 -7.11
N HIS A 35 10.95 -4.03 -8.05
CA HIS A 35 10.44 -4.11 -9.43
C HIS A 35 10.68 -5.49 -10.05
N ASN A 36 9.65 -6.07 -10.68
CA ASN A 36 9.63 -7.43 -11.23
C ASN A 36 9.80 -8.58 -10.22
N ARG A 37 9.92 -8.30 -8.93
CA ARG A 37 9.95 -9.34 -7.91
C ARG A 37 8.55 -9.95 -7.79
N GLN A 38 8.48 -11.28 -7.70
CA GLN A 38 7.22 -11.98 -7.53
C GLN A 38 6.77 -11.96 -6.06
N ILE A 39 5.51 -11.61 -5.82
CA ILE A 39 4.86 -11.76 -4.52
C ILE A 39 4.15 -13.11 -4.48
N ILE A 40 4.49 -13.91 -3.48
CA ILE A 40 3.81 -15.17 -3.21
C ILE A 40 2.54 -14.88 -2.44
N LEU A 41 1.40 -15.01 -3.10
CA LEU A 41 0.09 -14.91 -2.44
C LEU A 41 -0.22 -16.21 -1.70
N PRO A 42 -0.87 -16.17 -0.53
CA PRO A 42 -1.28 -17.37 0.19
C PRO A 42 -2.16 -18.26 -0.69
N THR A 43 -1.83 -19.56 -0.74
CA THR A 43 -2.61 -20.56 -1.50
C THR A 43 -3.81 -21.06 -0.73
N ARG A 44 -3.78 -20.97 0.59
CA ARG A 44 -4.91 -21.32 1.46
C ARG A 44 -5.67 -20.05 1.82
N LEU A 45 -7.01 -20.16 1.75
CA LEU A 45 -7.89 -19.14 2.30
C LEU A 45 -7.54 -18.94 3.78
N PRO A 46 -7.39 -17.70 4.23
CA PRO A 46 -7.20 -17.45 5.64
C PRO A 46 -8.42 -17.93 6.43
N ASP A 47 -8.17 -18.55 7.59
CA ASP A 47 -9.20 -19.15 8.44
C ASP A 47 -10.21 -18.13 8.99
N LYS A 48 -9.93 -16.86 8.89
CA LYS A 48 -10.76 -15.74 9.34
C LYS A 48 -10.58 -14.51 8.45
N GLY A 49 -11.65 -13.73 8.33
CA GLY A 49 -11.65 -12.46 7.62
C GLY A 49 -13.06 -11.99 7.32
N ILE A 50 -13.22 -10.74 6.94
CA ILE A 50 -14.51 -10.18 6.53
C ILE A 50 -14.78 -10.60 5.08
N CYS A 51 -15.84 -11.37 4.83
CA CYS A 51 -16.34 -11.76 3.50
C CYS A 51 -15.38 -12.56 2.61
N CYS A 52 -14.69 -13.59 3.13
CA CYS A 52 -13.48 -14.10 2.48
C CYS A 52 -13.61 -15.32 1.57
N ASP A 53 -14.47 -16.28 1.86
CA ASP A 53 -14.32 -17.64 1.31
C ASP A 53 -14.61 -17.74 -0.20
N THR A 54 -15.55 -16.99 -0.72
CA THR A 54 -15.96 -17.05 -2.15
C THR A 54 -15.29 -15.99 -3.01
N LEU A 55 -14.85 -14.89 -2.43
CA LEU A 55 -14.30 -13.75 -3.18
C LEU A 55 -12.79 -13.88 -3.46
N TYR A 56 -12.05 -14.58 -2.60
CA TYR A 56 -10.59 -14.68 -2.75
C TYR A 56 -10.13 -15.22 -4.11
N PRO A 57 -10.68 -16.36 -4.60
CA PRO A 57 -10.33 -16.86 -5.92
C PRO A 57 -10.59 -15.84 -7.03
N VAL A 58 -11.74 -15.14 -6.96
CA VAL A 58 -12.11 -14.14 -7.96
C VAL A 58 -11.17 -12.94 -7.93
N LEU A 59 -10.80 -12.45 -6.75
CA LEU A 59 -9.90 -11.31 -6.60
C LEU A 59 -8.48 -11.63 -7.09
N THR A 60 -8.00 -12.85 -6.88
CA THR A 60 -6.64 -13.26 -7.28
C THR A 60 -6.49 -13.47 -8.79
N THR A 61 -7.59 -13.66 -9.53
CA THR A 61 -7.59 -13.82 -11.01
C THR A 61 -7.63 -12.49 -11.76
N LYS A 62 -7.83 -11.36 -11.09
CA LYS A 62 -7.83 -10.04 -11.73
C LYS A 62 -6.48 -9.75 -12.42
N LYS A 63 -6.52 -9.03 -13.56
CA LYS A 63 -5.34 -8.65 -14.32
C LYS A 63 -4.33 -7.90 -13.43
N TYR A 64 -4.81 -6.95 -12.66
CA TYR A 64 -3.98 -6.21 -11.70
C TYR A 64 -4.44 -6.45 -10.27
N LYS A 65 -3.50 -6.40 -9.33
CA LYS A 65 -3.79 -6.53 -7.91
C LYS A 65 -3.04 -5.46 -7.11
N ILE A 66 -3.76 -4.71 -6.28
CA ILE A 66 -3.15 -3.81 -5.30
C ILE A 66 -3.06 -4.60 -3.98
N PHE A 67 -1.91 -5.18 -3.75
CA PHE A 67 -1.62 -5.97 -2.56
C PHE A 67 -1.13 -5.07 -1.43
N THR A 68 -1.77 -5.13 -0.27
CA THR A 68 -1.41 -4.36 0.92
C THR A 68 -1.27 -5.29 2.13
N TYR A 69 -0.08 -5.29 2.72
CA TYR A 69 0.17 -5.99 3.98
C TYR A 69 0.02 -5.04 5.16
N ILE A 70 -0.77 -5.45 6.14
CA ILE A 70 -1.10 -4.67 7.34
C ILE A 70 -0.50 -5.43 8.52
N ASP A 71 0.47 -4.85 9.20
CA ASP A 71 1.15 -5.46 10.33
C ASP A 71 0.94 -4.69 11.64
N THR A 72 1.60 -5.18 12.69
CA THR A 72 1.51 -4.61 14.03
C THR A 72 2.42 -3.41 14.26
N LEU A 73 3.12 -2.90 13.24
CA LEU A 73 4.04 -1.79 13.37
C LEU A 73 3.28 -0.45 13.47
N GLY A 74 3.22 0.10 14.66
CA GLY A 74 2.54 1.36 14.94
C GLY A 74 1.03 1.24 15.13
N CYS A 75 0.30 2.37 14.99
CA CYS A 75 -1.16 2.40 15.04
C CYS A 75 -1.74 1.80 13.76
N THR A 76 -2.21 0.56 13.81
CA THR A 76 -2.76 -0.15 12.65
C THR A 76 -3.93 0.61 12.01
N ALA A 77 -4.88 1.08 12.82
CA ALA A 77 -6.02 1.86 12.35
C ALA A 77 -5.59 3.16 11.65
N CYS A 78 -4.65 3.91 12.26
CA CYS A 78 -4.13 5.16 11.68
C CYS A 78 -3.40 4.90 10.36
N ASN A 79 -2.62 3.82 10.29
CA ASN A 79 -1.82 3.47 9.12
C ASN A 79 -2.66 2.88 7.98
N PHE A 80 -3.76 2.18 8.29
CA PHE A 80 -4.63 1.59 7.26
C PHE A 80 -5.34 2.66 6.44
N GLY A 81 -6.00 3.63 7.10
CA GLY A 81 -6.70 4.72 6.42
C GLY A 81 -7.89 4.26 5.60
N ALA A 82 -8.88 3.62 6.23
CA ALA A 82 -10.06 3.02 5.59
C ALA A 82 -10.79 3.97 4.62
N LEU A 83 -10.91 5.25 4.99
CA LEU A 83 -11.59 6.25 4.14
C LEU A 83 -10.85 6.47 2.81
N ALA A 84 -9.54 6.56 2.84
CA ALA A 84 -8.72 6.70 1.63
C ALA A 84 -8.87 5.46 0.72
N TRP A 85 -8.83 4.26 1.27
CA TRP A 85 -9.04 3.04 0.51
C TRP A 85 -10.44 2.97 -0.10
N LYS A 86 -11.49 3.36 0.63
CA LYS A 86 -12.86 3.44 0.07
C LYS A 86 -12.93 4.34 -1.17
N GLN A 87 -12.26 5.48 -1.13
CA GLN A 87 -12.22 6.41 -2.26
C GLN A 87 -11.49 5.80 -3.47
N LEU A 88 -10.32 5.15 -3.25
CA LEU A 88 -9.55 4.51 -4.31
C LEU A 88 -10.30 3.33 -4.94
N ILE A 89 -10.96 2.50 -4.13
CA ILE A 89 -11.79 1.38 -4.59
C ILE A 89 -12.96 1.91 -5.41
N HIS A 90 -13.69 2.89 -4.89
CA HIS A 90 -14.83 3.49 -5.59
C HIS A 90 -14.41 4.12 -6.94
N GLU A 91 -13.26 4.81 -6.98
CA GLU A 91 -12.75 5.38 -8.24
C GLU A 91 -12.37 4.27 -9.24
N ALA A 92 -11.72 3.20 -8.78
CA ALA A 92 -11.36 2.07 -9.63
C ALA A 92 -12.59 1.35 -10.19
N ASP A 93 -13.61 1.12 -9.36
CA ASP A 93 -14.89 0.51 -9.76
C ASP A 93 -15.65 1.39 -10.75
N SER A 94 -15.71 2.72 -10.51
CA SER A 94 -16.40 3.67 -11.39
C SER A 94 -15.77 3.77 -12.78
N LEU A 95 -14.45 3.50 -12.87
CA LEU A 95 -13.70 3.46 -14.12
C LEU A 95 -13.65 2.06 -14.75
N ASN A 96 -14.32 1.07 -14.14
CA ASN A 96 -14.34 -0.33 -14.59
C ASN A 96 -12.93 -0.93 -14.77
N TYR A 97 -12.00 -0.61 -13.90
CA TYR A 97 -10.65 -1.17 -13.96
C TYR A 97 -10.63 -2.65 -13.56
N ASP A 98 -9.90 -3.48 -14.31
CA ASP A 98 -9.70 -4.88 -13.95
C ASP A 98 -8.60 -5.03 -12.87
N VAL A 99 -8.90 -4.54 -11.69
CA VAL A 99 -8.02 -4.53 -10.52
C VAL A 99 -8.72 -5.06 -9.28
N ALA A 100 -8.00 -5.83 -8.48
CA ALA A 100 -8.42 -6.23 -7.13
C ALA A 100 -7.59 -5.52 -6.06
N PHE A 101 -8.21 -5.24 -4.92
CA PHE A 101 -7.52 -4.79 -3.72
C PHE A 101 -7.40 -5.97 -2.75
N LEU A 102 -6.18 -6.38 -2.42
CA LEU A 102 -5.88 -7.52 -1.57
C LEU A 102 -5.27 -7.02 -0.26
N PHE A 103 -6.07 -7.01 0.80
CA PHE A 103 -5.65 -6.57 2.14
C PHE A 103 -5.34 -7.79 3.00
N TYR A 104 -4.08 -7.95 3.41
CA TYR A 104 -3.67 -9.00 4.32
C TYR A 104 -3.26 -8.41 5.65
N ALA A 105 -3.98 -8.79 6.71
CA ALA A 105 -3.74 -8.29 8.06
C ALA A 105 -3.12 -9.36 8.97
N HIS A 106 -1.98 -9.04 9.58
CA HIS A 106 -1.34 -9.82 10.63
C HIS A 106 -1.18 -8.95 11.87
N LEU A 107 -2.15 -9.02 12.77
CA LEU A 107 -2.34 -8.09 13.88
C LEU A 107 -2.21 -8.79 15.22
N LYS A 108 -1.89 -8.01 16.26
CA LYS A 108 -1.95 -8.45 17.67
C LYS A 108 -3.39 -8.42 18.20
N ASN A 109 -4.14 -7.40 17.82
CA ASN A 109 -5.54 -7.21 18.23
C ASN A 109 -6.43 -7.04 16.99
N TYR A 110 -7.12 -8.09 16.63
CA TYR A 110 -8.05 -8.09 15.49
C TYR A 110 -9.36 -7.39 15.83
N GLU A 111 -9.86 -7.51 17.07
CA GLU A 111 -11.12 -6.92 17.51
C GLU A 111 -11.10 -5.39 17.42
N GLU A 112 -10.00 -4.76 17.87
CA GLU A 112 -9.82 -3.32 17.74
C GLU A 112 -9.84 -2.88 16.27
N PHE A 113 -9.20 -3.64 15.40
CA PHE A 113 -9.16 -3.32 13.98
C PHE A 113 -10.53 -3.54 13.31
N GLU A 114 -11.25 -4.60 13.66
CA GLU A 114 -12.63 -4.86 13.18
C GLU A 114 -13.57 -3.73 13.63
N THR A 115 -13.52 -3.32 14.88
CA THR A 115 -14.27 -2.16 15.39
C THR A 115 -13.96 -0.88 14.60
N TYR A 116 -12.69 -0.65 14.29
CA TYR A 116 -12.28 0.48 13.45
C TYR A 116 -12.87 0.40 12.04
N LEU A 117 -12.89 -0.78 11.42
CA LEU A 117 -13.48 -1.00 10.11
C LEU A 117 -14.99 -0.77 10.11
N GLU A 118 -15.70 -1.26 11.13
CA GLU A 118 -17.14 -1.06 11.33
C GLU A 118 -17.50 0.43 11.47
N ILE A 119 -16.79 1.16 12.35
CA ILE A 119 -16.99 2.61 12.54
C ILE A 119 -16.81 3.36 11.22
N ASN A 120 -15.83 2.97 10.40
CA ASN A 120 -15.56 3.58 9.11
C ASN A 120 -16.42 3.01 7.97
N LYS A 121 -17.34 2.06 8.26
CA LYS A 121 -18.18 1.37 7.28
C LYS A 121 -17.34 0.83 6.11
N PHE A 122 -16.23 0.17 6.43
CA PHE A 122 -15.35 -0.45 5.45
C PHE A 122 -15.79 -1.89 5.23
N SER A 123 -16.39 -2.19 4.08
CA SER A 123 -16.99 -3.48 3.75
C SER A 123 -16.19 -4.30 2.72
N TYR A 124 -15.02 -3.79 2.27
CA TYR A 124 -14.20 -4.53 1.33
C TYR A 124 -13.46 -5.69 2.04
N PRO A 125 -13.23 -6.84 1.36
CA PRO A 125 -12.62 -8.02 1.98
C PRO A 125 -11.24 -7.75 2.59
N ILE A 126 -11.03 -8.26 3.81
CA ILE A 126 -9.72 -8.27 4.48
C ILE A 126 -9.40 -9.70 4.90
N PHE A 127 -8.21 -10.16 4.57
CA PHE A 127 -7.73 -11.51 4.84
C PHE A 127 -6.83 -11.50 6.07
N TYR A 128 -7.17 -12.34 7.07
CA TYR A 128 -6.44 -12.45 8.33
C TYR A 128 -5.50 -13.65 8.32
N LYS A 129 -4.40 -13.59 9.09
CA LYS A 129 -3.45 -14.68 9.31
C LYS A 129 -2.78 -15.27 8.07
N GLY A 130 -2.31 -14.43 7.16
CA GLY A 130 -1.42 -14.92 6.11
C GLY A 130 0.03 -14.95 6.58
N GLU A 131 0.75 -16.07 6.43
CA GLU A 131 2.22 -16.11 6.59
C GLU A 131 2.97 -15.35 5.47
N CYS A 132 2.26 -14.45 4.80
CA CYS A 132 2.70 -13.76 3.60
C CYS A 132 4.03 -13.01 3.80
N ASN A 133 4.26 -12.48 5.00
CA ASN A 133 5.50 -11.76 5.27
C ASN A 133 6.72 -12.68 5.40
N LYS A 134 6.58 -13.89 5.98
CA LYS A 134 7.69 -14.84 6.11
C LYS A 134 8.23 -15.27 4.75
N GLN A 135 7.35 -15.53 3.79
CA GLN A 135 7.71 -15.97 2.45
C GLN A 135 8.28 -14.82 1.60
N ASN A 136 7.67 -13.65 1.67
CA ASN A 136 8.00 -12.52 0.79
C ASN A 136 9.09 -11.60 1.36
N LYS A 137 9.39 -11.66 2.66
CA LYS A 137 10.33 -10.75 3.36
C LYS A 137 10.03 -9.28 3.06
N LEU A 138 8.76 -8.89 3.27
CA LEU A 138 8.25 -7.56 2.94
C LEU A 138 9.01 -6.45 3.67
N PRO A 139 9.05 -5.22 3.11
CA PRO A 139 9.69 -4.09 3.76
C PRO A 139 9.05 -3.79 5.12
N GLN A 140 9.86 -3.42 6.10
CA GLN A 140 9.36 -3.10 7.45
C GLN A 140 8.57 -1.79 7.51
N HIS A 141 8.86 -0.84 6.63
CA HIS A 141 8.19 0.46 6.65
C HIS A 141 6.82 0.37 5.98
N VAL A 142 5.76 0.76 6.69
CA VAL A 142 4.35 0.63 6.29
C VAL A 142 4.04 1.22 4.91
N PHE A 143 4.68 2.32 4.53
CA PHE A 143 4.50 2.93 3.20
C PHE A 143 4.90 1.99 2.05
N TYR A 144 5.88 1.11 2.27
CA TYR A 144 6.40 0.18 1.26
C TYR A 144 5.77 -1.21 1.34
N GLN A 145 4.72 -1.39 2.12
CA GLN A 145 3.97 -2.65 2.24
C GLN A 145 2.77 -2.72 1.30
N THR A 146 2.67 -1.78 0.35
CA THR A 146 1.66 -1.78 -0.70
C THR A 146 2.32 -1.89 -2.07
N PHE A 147 1.80 -2.78 -2.90
CA PHE A 147 2.37 -3.11 -4.21
C PHE A 147 1.27 -3.16 -5.28
N LEU A 148 1.53 -2.60 -6.46
CA LEU A 148 0.78 -2.93 -7.66
C LEU A 148 1.41 -4.15 -8.29
N LEU A 149 0.62 -5.19 -8.51
CA LEU A 149 1.05 -6.45 -9.11
C LEU A 149 0.38 -6.64 -10.48
N ASP A 150 1.07 -7.32 -11.38
CA ASP A 150 0.51 -7.82 -12.65
C ASP A 150 -0.28 -9.14 -12.46
N GLU A 151 -0.74 -9.72 -13.54
CA GLU A 151 -1.45 -11.01 -13.57
C GLU A 151 -0.62 -12.17 -12.98
N ASN A 152 0.70 -12.13 -13.09
CA ASN A 152 1.64 -13.11 -12.58
C ASN A 152 2.13 -12.80 -11.14
N ASN A 153 1.52 -11.82 -10.47
CA ASN A 153 1.90 -11.32 -9.16
C ASN A 153 3.32 -10.72 -9.10
N LYS A 154 3.84 -10.20 -10.21
CA LYS A 154 5.09 -9.44 -10.25
C LYS A 154 4.83 -7.98 -9.89
N VAL A 155 5.72 -7.41 -9.11
CA VAL A 155 5.65 -6.02 -8.65
C VAL A 155 5.90 -5.07 -9.81
N LEU A 156 4.93 -4.22 -10.12
CA LEU A 156 5.02 -3.12 -11.08
C LEU A 156 5.36 -1.80 -10.38
N LEU A 157 4.72 -1.53 -9.26
CA LEU A 157 4.97 -0.35 -8.41
C LEU A 157 4.95 -0.71 -6.93
N ILE A 158 5.64 0.09 -6.12
CA ILE A 158 5.64 -0.01 -4.67
C ILE A 158 5.27 1.33 -4.04
N GLY A 159 4.52 1.28 -2.95
CA GLY A 159 4.13 2.41 -2.14
C GLY A 159 2.61 2.53 -2.01
N LYS A 160 2.17 3.01 -0.86
CA LYS A 160 0.75 3.19 -0.57
C LYS A 160 0.21 4.42 -1.29
N PRO A 161 -0.72 4.28 -2.26
CA PRO A 161 -1.34 5.42 -2.90
C PRO A 161 -2.33 6.11 -1.96
N THR A 162 -2.55 7.40 -2.19
CA THR A 162 -3.63 8.18 -1.56
C THR A 162 -4.45 8.86 -2.64
N PRO A 163 -5.74 9.11 -2.40
CA PRO A 163 -6.60 9.79 -3.36
C PRO A 163 -5.98 11.10 -3.87
N GLY A 164 -5.99 11.30 -5.19
CA GLY A 164 -5.44 12.49 -5.83
C GLY A 164 -3.89 12.59 -5.88
N SER A 165 -3.17 11.63 -5.32
CA SER A 165 -1.71 11.64 -5.33
C SER A 165 -1.10 11.31 -6.71
N ASN A 166 0.12 11.78 -6.96
CA ASN A 166 0.88 11.41 -8.15
C ASN A 166 1.10 9.89 -8.24
N LEU A 167 1.27 9.21 -7.10
CA LEU A 167 1.42 7.77 -7.06
C LEU A 167 0.14 7.07 -7.52
N TRP A 168 -1.05 7.53 -7.08
CA TRP A 168 -2.32 7.00 -7.57
C TRP A 168 -2.53 7.24 -9.06
N ASN A 169 -2.15 8.39 -9.57
CA ASN A 169 -2.19 8.66 -11.00
C ASN A 169 -1.28 7.72 -11.80
N LEU A 170 -0.12 7.37 -11.24
CA LEU A 170 0.78 6.37 -11.86
C LEU A 170 0.18 4.96 -11.84
N TYR A 171 -0.47 4.56 -10.73
CA TYR A 171 -1.22 3.30 -10.65
C TYR A 171 -2.30 3.24 -11.74
N LYS A 172 -3.14 4.27 -11.83
CA LYS A 172 -4.21 4.36 -12.86
C LYS A 172 -3.66 4.26 -14.28
N LYS A 173 -2.56 4.94 -14.58
CA LYS A 173 -1.93 4.87 -15.90
C LYS A 173 -1.51 3.46 -16.31
N ILE A 174 -1.10 2.62 -15.35
CA ILE A 174 -0.74 1.22 -15.62
C ILE A 174 -1.99 0.36 -15.71
N ILE A 175 -2.92 0.52 -14.79
CA ILE A 175 -4.14 -0.30 -14.70
C ILE A 175 -5.07 -0.07 -15.91
N SER A 176 -5.03 1.10 -16.52
CA SER A 176 -5.85 1.44 -17.71
C SER A 176 -5.31 0.88 -19.04
N GLN A 177 -4.17 0.18 -19.04
CA GLN A 177 -3.60 -0.48 -20.23
C GLN A 177 -4.18 -1.89 -20.43
#